data_42604ffd703918f015571e09b276b1bf
#
_entry.id   42604ffd703918f015571e09b276b1bf
#
_cell.length_a   1.000
_cell.length_b   1.000
_cell.length_c   1.000
_cell.angle_alpha   90.00
_cell.angle_beta   90.00
_cell.angle_gamma   90.00
#
_symmetry.space_group_name_H-M   'P 1'
#
loop_
_entity.id
_entity.type
_entity.pdbx_description
1 polymer ?
#
loop_
_entity_poly.entity_id
_entity_poly.type
_entity_poly.pdbx_seq_one_letter_code
_entity_poly.pdbx_strand_id
1 'polypeptide(L)'
;RDVERSRGLGDVYKRQPEHRPQMATVREGVMKKEILDADYKGEVINHDVAKYVPETDYVVKVIDRHVEKAKHNLKGAPIVIAGGYGMGSKEGFDMLFELAKELHAEVGASRAAVDAGYADHDRQIGQTGVTVRPKLYIACGISGQIQHIAGMQESGIIISINNDENAPINTIADYVINGTVEEVIPKMIKYYKSHS
;
A
#
# COMPACT_ATOMS: atom_id res chain seq x y z
N ARG A 1 -21.19 -1.96 -22.75
CA ARG A 1 -21.32 -3.13 -21.85
C ARG A 1 -20.63 -2.77 -20.57
N ASP A 2 -21.42 -2.61 -19.54
CA ASP A 2 -20.98 -2.19 -18.23
C ASP A 2 -20.05 -3.25 -17.65
N VAL A 3 -18.76 -2.97 -17.64
CA VAL A 3 -17.81 -3.70 -16.81
C VAL A 3 -18.03 -3.15 -15.40
N GLU A 4 -18.97 -3.74 -14.68
CA GLU A 4 -19.08 -3.54 -13.25
C GLU A 4 -17.73 -3.87 -12.65
N ARG A 5 -17.02 -2.85 -12.18
CA ARG A 5 -15.76 -3.03 -11.46
C ARG A 5 -16.10 -3.70 -10.15
N SER A 6 -15.99 -5.00 -10.12
CA SER A 6 -16.29 -5.82 -8.96
C SER A 6 -15.41 -5.40 -7.78
N ARG A 7 -16.06 -5.06 -6.70
CA ARG A 7 -15.41 -4.86 -5.40
C ARG A 7 -15.21 -6.22 -4.74
N GLY A 8 -14.12 -6.93 -5.11
CA GLY A 8 -13.77 -8.20 -4.48
C GLY A 8 -14.02 -9.44 -5.34
N LEU A 9 -13.62 -10.59 -4.83
CA LEU A 9 -13.70 -11.89 -5.49
C LEU A 9 -15.14 -12.34 -5.83
N GLY A 10 -16.17 -11.79 -5.17
CA GLY A 10 -17.54 -12.26 -5.28
C GLY A 10 -18.18 -12.09 -6.66
N ASP A 11 -17.86 -11.02 -7.39
CA ASP A 11 -18.49 -10.71 -8.68
C ASP A 11 -17.87 -11.46 -9.87
N VAL A 12 -16.65 -11.95 -9.72
CA VAL A 12 -15.97 -12.75 -10.73
C VAL A 12 -16.67 -14.10 -10.94
N TYR A 13 -17.31 -14.62 -9.92
CA TYR A 13 -17.94 -15.96 -9.96
C TYR A 13 -19.29 -16.00 -10.68
N LYS A 14 -19.98 -14.90 -10.86
CA LYS A 14 -21.35 -14.90 -11.44
C LYS A 14 -21.40 -15.24 -12.93
N ARG A 15 -20.29 -15.09 -13.68
CA ARG A 15 -20.26 -15.32 -15.13
C ARG A 15 -19.46 -16.55 -15.56
N GLN A 16 -18.76 -17.20 -14.67
CA GLN A 16 -17.82 -18.26 -15.01
C GLN A 16 -18.42 -19.62 -15.42
N PRO A 17 -19.57 -20.08 -14.90
CA PRO A 17 -20.09 -21.39 -15.31
C PRO A 17 -20.38 -21.50 -16.81
N GLU A 18 -20.74 -20.37 -17.46
CA GLU A 18 -21.19 -20.35 -18.86
C GLU A 18 -20.07 -20.00 -19.86
N HIS A 19 -18.96 -19.38 -19.39
CA HIS A 19 -17.92 -18.89 -20.27
C HIS A 19 -16.63 -19.71 -20.15
N ARG A 20 -16.00 -19.98 -21.29
CA ARG A 20 -14.69 -20.65 -21.38
C ARG A 20 -13.73 -19.83 -22.27
N PRO A 21 -12.45 -19.77 -21.95
CA PRO A 21 -11.80 -20.23 -20.71
C PRO A 21 -12.25 -19.45 -19.48
N GLN A 22 -12.20 -20.07 -18.30
CA GLN A 22 -12.44 -19.36 -17.04
C GLN A 22 -11.24 -18.46 -16.75
N MET A 23 -11.48 -17.17 -16.63
CA MET A 23 -10.43 -16.18 -16.42
C MET A 23 -10.79 -15.29 -15.24
N ALA A 24 -9.81 -14.99 -14.42
CA ALA A 24 -9.94 -14.06 -13.30
C ALA A 24 -8.71 -13.17 -13.19
N THR A 25 -8.92 -11.93 -12.80
CA THR A 25 -7.84 -11.02 -12.40
C THR A 25 -7.89 -10.84 -10.90
N VAL A 26 -6.74 -11.00 -10.25
CA VAL A 26 -6.60 -10.79 -8.81
C VAL A 26 -5.81 -9.52 -8.59
N ARG A 27 -6.36 -8.60 -7.80
CA ARG A 27 -5.64 -7.38 -7.44
C ARG A 27 -4.42 -7.73 -6.59
N GLU A 28 -3.35 -7.00 -6.81
CA GLU A 28 -2.15 -7.02 -6.00
C GLU A 28 -2.48 -6.85 -4.51
N GLY A 29 -1.91 -7.72 -3.65
CA GLY A 29 -2.11 -7.63 -2.22
C GLY A 29 -3.44 -8.21 -1.68
N VAL A 30 -4.32 -8.78 -2.49
CA VAL A 30 -5.57 -9.43 -2.02
C VAL A 30 -5.32 -10.81 -1.41
N MET A 31 -4.33 -11.54 -1.94
CA MET A 31 -3.97 -12.86 -1.43
C MET A 31 -2.58 -12.82 -0.80
N LYS A 32 -2.41 -13.55 0.30
CA LYS A 32 -1.09 -13.73 0.91
C LYS A 32 -0.21 -14.53 -0.05
N LYS A 33 1.03 -14.06 -0.27
CA LYS A 33 2.01 -14.81 -1.04
C LYS A 33 2.48 -16.00 -0.21
N GLU A 34 2.21 -17.19 -0.70
CA GLU A 34 2.73 -18.45 -0.13
C GLU A 34 3.63 -19.14 -1.16
N ILE A 35 4.75 -19.63 -0.71
CA ILE A 35 5.66 -20.44 -1.51
C ILE A 35 5.39 -21.89 -1.12
N LEU A 36 4.63 -22.61 -1.95
CA LEU A 36 4.27 -23.99 -1.70
C LEU A 36 5.44 -24.95 -2.01
N ASP A 37 6.23 -24.61 -3.02
CA ASP A 37 7.40 -25.37 -3.44
C ASP A 37 8.47 -24.38 -3.92
N ALA A 38 9.57 -24.27 -3.19
CA ALA A 38 10.68 -23.36 -3.51
C ALA A 38 11.53 -23.87 -4.69
N ASP A 39 11.51 -25.16 -4.96
CA ASP A 39 12.32 -25.81 -6.00
C ASP A 39 11.56 -26.02 -7.31
N TYR A 40 10.27 -25.67 -7.34
CA TYR A 40 9.43 -25.79 -8.53
C TYR A 40 9.95 -24.90 -9.66
N LYS A 41 10.30 -25.56 -10.77
CA LYS A 41 10.70 -24.89 -12.01
C LYS A 41 9.62 -25.12 -13.06
N GLY A 42 8.81 -24.08 -13.30
CA GLY A 42 7.83 -24.10 -14.38
C GLY A 42 8.51 -24.11 -15.76
N GLU A 43 7.88 -24.74 -16.75
CA GLU A 43 8.29 -24.61 -18.14
C GLU A 43 7.95 -23.22 -18.67
N VAL A 44 8.93 -22.56 -19.30
CA VAL A 44 8.76 -21.27 -19.97
C VAL A 44 8.83 -21.49 -21.48
N ILE A 45 7.69 -21.37 -22.15
CA ILE A 45 7.59 -21.51 -23.61
C ILE A 45 7.51 -20.12 -24.23
N ASN A 46 8.53 -19.75 -24.99
CA ASN A 46 8.55 -18.49 -25.73
C ASN A 46 7.96 -18.71 -27.13
N HIS A 47 6.83 -18.06 -27.40
CA HIS A 47 6.20 -18.07 -28.71
C HIS A 47 6.59 -16.81 -29.51
N ASP A 48 7.02 -17.02 -30.74
CA ASP A 48 7.23 -15.93 -31.69
C ASP A 48 5.86 -15.45 -32.19
N VAL A 49 5.44 -14.29 -31.68
CA VAL A 49 4.12 -13.71 -31.99
C VAL A 49 3.95 -13.46 -33.51
N ALA A 50 5.02 -13.12 -34.22
CA ALA A 50 4.96 -12.84 -35.66
C ALA A 50 4.53 -14.06 -36.50
N LYS A 51 4.68 -15.27 -35.95
CA LYS A 51 4.20 -16.51 -36.62
C LYS A 51 2.69 -16.69 -36.56
N TYR A 52 2.02 -16.04 -35.60
CA TYR A 52 0.60 -16.25 -35.34
C TYR A 52 -0.26 -15.04 -35.64
N VAL A 53 0.34 -13.84 -35.61
CA VAL A 53 -0.36 -12.58 -35.81
C VAL A 53 0.36 -11.81 -36.91
N PRO A 54 -0.19 -11.75 -38.14
CA PRO A 54 0.39 -10.97 -39.22
C PRO A 54 0.37 -9.47 -38.91
N GLU A 55 1.34 -8.73 -39.45
CA GLU A 55 1.44 -7.26 -39.25
C GLU A 55 0.18 -6.49 -39.61
N THR A 56 -0.61 -7.02 -40.54
CA THR A 56 -1.88 -6.43 -40.97
C THR A 56 -2.95 -6.38 -39.88
N ASP A 57 -2.82 -7.23 -38.87
CA ASP A 57 -3.78 -7.33 -37.77
C ASP A 57 -3.47 -6.33 -36.63
N TYR A 58 -2.33 -5.65 -36.71
CA TYR A 58 -1.98 -4.60 -35.76
C TYR A 58 -2.68 -3.28 -36.12
N VAL A 59 -3.86 -3.05 -35.57
CA VAL A 59 -4.63 -1.81 -35.75
C VAL A 59 -4.14 -0.64 -34.91
N VAL A 60 -3.26 -0.91 -33.93
CA VAL A 60 -2.69 0.11 -33.03
C VAL A 60 -1.17 -0.07 -32.96
N LYS A 61 -0.45 1.03 -33.18
CA LYS A 61 1.00 1.12 -33.03
C LYS A 61 1.34 1.94 -31.78
N VAL A 62 2.11 1.36 -30.87
CA VAL A 62 2.66 2.12 -29.73
C VAL A 62 3.76 3.05 -30.27
N ILE A 63 3.52 4.36 -30.22
CA ILE A 63 4.45 5.39 -30.72
C ILE A 63 5.48 5.70 -29.65
N ASP A 64 5.05 5.80 -28.38
CA ASP A 64 5.90 6.10 -27.24
C ASP A 64 5.35 5.44 -25.99
N ARG A 65 6.23 5.13 -25.05
CA ARG A 65 5.89 4.55 -23.75
C ARG A 65 6.58 5.35 -22.66
N HIS A 66 5.84 6.25 -22.04
CA HIS A 66 6.30 6.94 -20.84
C HIS A 66 6.09 6.05 -19.61
N VAL A 67 7.17 5.65 -18.97
CA VAL A 67 7.14 4.87 -17.73
C VAL A 67 7.58 5.78 -16.59
N GLU A 68 6.65 6.25 -15.80
CA GLU A 68 6.97 6.88 -14.53
C GLU A 68 7.46 5.81 -13.56
N LYS A 69 8.73 5.91 -13.17
CA LYS A 69 9.22 5.08 -12.06
C LYS A 69 8.60 5.61 -10.78
N ALA A 70 7.91 4.74 -10.05
CA ALA A 70 7.43 5.09 -8.72
C ALA A 70 8.62 5.60 -7.88
N LYS A 71 8.50 6.81 -7.38
CA LYS A 71 9.55 7.44 -6.55
C LYS A 71 9.74 6.70 -5.22
N HIS A 72 8.70 6.00 -4.77
CA HIS A 72 8.64 5.35 -3.47
C HIS A 72 8.09 3.92 -3.61
N ASN A 73 8.66 3.00 -2.87
CA ASN A 73 8.27 1.58 -2.91
C ASN A 73 7.42 1.20 -1.68
N LEU A 74 6.31 1.88 -1.47
CA LEU A 74 5.39 1.59 -0.35
C LEU A 74 4.89 0.15 -0.33
N LYS A 75 4.61 -0.43 -1.50
CA LYS A 75 4.06 -1.79 -1.60
C LYS A 75 5.04 -2.89 -1.17
N GLY A 76 6.32 -2.68 -1.43
CA GLY A 76 7.38 -3.64 -1.12
C GLY A 76 8.09 -3.39 0.21
N ALA A 77 7.77 -2.30 0.90
CA ALA A 77 8.44 -1.92 2.14
C ALA A 77 8.08 -2.87 3.28
N PRO A 78 9.06 -3.41 4.02
CA PRO A 78 8.80 -4.24 5.19
C PRO A 78 8.27 -3.45 6.38
N ILE A 79 8.59 -2.14 6.44
CA ILE A 79 8.13 -1.22 7.48
C ILE A 79 7.58 0.02 6.79
N VAL A 80 6.38 0.43 7.19
CA VAL A 80 5.73 1.66 6.72
C VAL A 80 5.37 2.53 7.92
N ILE A 81 5.75 3.80 7.84
CA ILE A 81 5.37 4.83 8.80
C ILE A 81 4.45 5.80 8.08
N ALA A 82 3.20 5.92 8.52
CA ALA A 82 2.22 6.74 7.85
C ALA A 82 1.77 7.91 8.72
N GLY A 83 1.76 9.10 8.12
CA GLY A 83 1.28 10.31 8.75
C GLY A 83 -0.15 10.64 8.35
N GLY A 84 -0.93 11.07 9.35
CA GLY A 84 -2.27 11.58 9.15
C GLY A 84 -2.35 13.11 9.15
N TYR A 85 -3.58 13.63 9.12
CA TYR A 85 -3.83 15.05 9.28
C TYR A 85 -3.34 15.58 10.65
N GLY A 86 -3.32 14.70 11.67
CA GLY A 86 -2.82 15.00 13.01
C GLY A 86 -1.33 15.33 13.08
N MET A 87 -0.58 15.17 11.96
CA MET A 87 0.81 15.68 11.85
C MET A 87 0.89 17.21 11.79
N GLY A 88 -0.24 17.90 11.55
CA GLY A 88 -0.38 19.33 11.63
C GLY A 88 0.20 20.15 10.48
N SER A 89 1.28 19.71 9.87
CA SER A 89 1.94 20.42 8.77
C SER A 89 2.85 19.50 7.94
N LYS A 90 3.39 20.07 6.86
CA LYS A 90 4.41 19.40 6.03
C LYS A 90 5.70 19.17 6.83
N GLU A 91 6.10 20.13 7.65
CA GLU A 91 7.26 20.04 8.54
C GLU A 91 7.09 18.93 9.58
N GLY A 92 5.84 18.67 10.01
CA GLY A 92 5.51 17.54 10.88
C GLY A 92 5.91 16.19 10.26
N PHE A 93 5.85 16.07 8.94
CA PHE A 93 6.31 14.86 8.24
C PHE A 93 7.83 14.67 8.25
N ASP A 94 8.63 15.72 8.50
CA ASP A 94 10.09 15.59 8.58
C ASP A 94 10.51 14.64 9.71
N MET A 95 9.77 14.64 10.83
CA MET A 95 10.00 13.67 11.91
C MET A 95 9.76 12.23 11.47
N LEU A 96 8.76 12.00 10.60
CA LEU A 96 8.49 10.67 10.05
C LEU A 96 9.59 10.22 9.11
N PHE A 97 10.11 11.13 8.28
CA PHE A 97 11.25 10.84 7.40
C PHE A 97 12.53 10.53 8.19
N GLU A 98 12.76 11.25 9.31
CA GLU A 98 13.90 10.94 10.19
C GLU A 98 13.73 9.55 10.82
N LEU A 99 12.58 9.22 11.39
CA LEU A 99 12.31 7.90 11.95
C LEU A 99 12.41 6.81 10.88
N ALA A 100 11.87 7.06 9.69
CA ALA A 100 11.92 6.12 8.57
C ALA A 100 13.35 5.81 8.12
N LYS A 101 14.23 6.81 8.13
CA LYS A 101 15.65 6.62 7.82
C LYS A 101 16.34 5.67 8.82
N GLU A 102 16.07 5.84 10.11
CA GLU A 102 16.65 4.99 11.15
C GLU A 102 16.10 3.54 11.05
N LEU A 103 14.82 3.38 10.77
CA LEU A 103 14.17 2.06 10.68
C LEU A 103 14.26 1.41 9.29
N HIS A 104 14.88 2.04 8.32
CA HIS A 104 14.86 1.62 6.91
C HIS A 104 13.43 1.40 6.40
N ALA A 105 12.53 2.33 6.74
CA ALA A 105 11.11 2.29 6.44
C ALA A 105 10.75 3.24 5.28
N GLU A 106 9.58 3.01 4.68
CA GLU A 106 8.97 3.97 3.76
C GLU A 106 7.93 4.83 4.47
N VAL A 107 7.81 6.09 4.04
CA VAL A 107 6.83 7.03 4.59
C VAL A 107 5.61 7.10 3.71
N GLY A 108 4.45 6.78 4.29
CA GLY A 108 3.14 6.93 3.69
C GLY A 108 2.33 8.06 4.29
N ALA A 109 1.16 8.31 3.72
CA ALA A 109 0.27 9.37 4.18
C ALA A 109 -1.21 8.96 4.08
N SER A 110 -2.04 9.49 4.95
CA SER A 110 -3.49 9.42 4.77
C SER A 110 -3.94 10.38 3.66
N ARG A 111 -5.12 10.13 3.08
CA ARG A 111 -5.71 11.04 2.09
C ARG A 111 -5.84 12.46 2.64
N ALA A 112 -6.30 12.63 3.87
CA ALA A 112 -6.45 13.95 4.48
C ALA A 112 -5.13 14.73 4.58
N ALA A 113 -4.01 14.05 4.85
CA ALA A 113 -2.69 14.68 4.87
C ALA A 113 -2.22 15.05 3.45
N VAL A 114 -2.53 14.25 2.45
CA VAL A 114 -2.22 14.55 1.04
C VAL A 114 -3.07 15.72 0.55
N ASP A 115 -4.39 15.71 0.82
CA ASP A 115 -5.30 16.80 0.44
C ASP A 115 -4.91 18.14 1.11
N ALA A 116 -4.31 18.08 2.32
CA ALA A 116 -3.76 19.23 3.03
C ALA A 116 -2.36 19.67 2.53
N GLY A 117 -1.77 18.94 1.58
CA GLY A 117 -0.45 19.25 1.02
C GLY A 117 0.73 18.86 1.90
N TYR A 118 0.54 18.02 2.92
CA TYR A 118 1.62 17.59 3.82
C TYR A 118 2.52 16.53 3.18
N ALA A 119 1.99 15.75 2.25
CA ALA A 119 2.73 14.71 1.53
C ALA A 119 2.26 14.63 0.07
N ASP A 120 3.12 14.11 -0.80
CA ASP A 120 2.81 13.89 -2.20
C ASP A 120 1.77 12.78 -2.39
N HIS A 121 0.99 12.85 -3.47
CA HIS A 121 -0.10 11.91 -3.77
C HIS A 121 0.38 10.45 -3.95
N ASP A 122 1.60 10.24 -4.42
CA ASP A 122 2.21 8.92 -4.61
C ASP A 122 2.49 8.19 -3.27
N ARG A 123 2.41 8.91 -2.14
CA ARG A 123 2.49 8.37 -0.76
C ARG A 123 1.14 8.03 -0.15
N GLN A 124 0.04 8.31 -0.85
CA GLN A 124 -1.29 8.07 -0.31
C GLN A 124 -1.58 6.59 -0.09
N ILE A 125 -1.94 6.22 1.14
CA ILE A 125 -2.37 4.87 1.53
C ILE A 125 -3.88 4.86 1.72
N GLY A 126 -4.55 3.85 1.17
CA GLY A 126 -5.99 3.67 1.31
C GLY A 126 -6.64 3.06 0.08
N GLN A 127 -7.96 3.02 0.08
CA GLN A 127 -8.76 2.44 -1.01
C GLN A 127 -8.52 3.12 -2.37
N THR A 128 -8.28 4.44 -2.35
CA THR A 128 -8.02 5.26 -3.56
C THR A 128 -6.53 5.54 -3.79
N GLY A 129 -5.67 5.05 -2.92
CA GLY A 129 -4.22 5.15 -3.01
C GLY A 129 -3.56 3.78 -3.14
N VAL A 130 -2.40 3.66 -2.51
CA VAL A 130 -1.63 2.42 -2.48
C VAL A 130 -2.16 1.53 -1.36
N THR A 131 -2.37 0.24 -1.65
CA THR A 131 -2.59 -0.79 -0.61
C THR A 131 -1.25 -1.37 -0.22
N VAL A 132 -0.99 -1.42 1.10
CA VAL A 132 0.28 -1.87 1.68
C VAL A 132 0.06 -3.03 2.64
N ARG A 133 1.08 -3.90 2.77
CA ARG A 133 1.10 -5.04 3.70
C ARG A 133 2.49 -5.20 4.32
N PRO A 134 2.98 -4.19 5.03
CA PRO A 134 4.25 -4.28 5.70
C PRO A 134 4.19 -5.29 6.86
N LYS A 135 5.36 -5.70 7.33
CA LYS A 135 5.48 -6.45 8.59
C LYS A 135 5.12 -5.57 9.79
N LEU A 136 5.47 -4.27 9.69
CA LEU A 136 5.18 -3.27 10.71
C LEU A 136 4.59 -2.01 10.07
N TYR A 137 3.45 -1.59 10.55
CA TYR A 137 2.78 -0.34 10.17
C TYR A 137 2.67 0.57 11.38
N ILE A 138 3.24 1.78 11.31
CA ILE A 138 3.16 2.79 12.36
C ILE A 138 2.25 3.93 11.87
N ALA A 139 1.09 4.07 12.47
CA ALA A 139 0.12 5.12 12.16
C ALA A 139 0.30 6.31 13.11
N CYS A 140 0.68 7.47 12.58
CA CYS A 140 0.98 8.67 13.34
C CYS A 140 -0.08 9.74 13.06
N GLY A 141 -0.89 10.09 14.06
CA GLY A 141 -1.93 11.12 13.92
C GLY A 141 -2.98 10.80 12.84
N ILE A 142 -3.32 9.52 12.67
CA ILE A 142 -4.33 9.03 11.71
C ILE A 142 -5.61 8.68 12.46
N SER A 143 -6.76 9.19 12.03
CA SER A 143 -8.06 8.87 12.64
C SER A 143 -8.52 7.43 12.35
N GLY A 144 -8.18 6.87 11.19
CA GLY A 144 -8.61 5.53 10.82
C GLY A 144 -9.96 5.46 10.14
N GLN A 145 -10.20 6.32 9.17
CA GLN A 145 -11.35 6.20 8.27
C GLN A 145 -11.29 4.86 7.53
N ILE A 146 -12.46 4.27 7.28
CA ILE A 146 -12.58 2.92 6.68
C ILE A 146 -11.82 2.79 5.35
N GLN A 147 -11.74 3.87 4.57
CA GLN A 147 -11.01 3.91 3.30
C GLN A 147 -9.49 3.82 3.50
N HIS A 148 -8.97 4.38 4.61
CA HIS A 148 -7.56 4.26 4.96
C HIS A 148 -7.27 2.85 5.49
N ILE A 149 -8.10 2.37 6.41
CA ILE A 149 -8.02 1.03 7.00
C ILE A 149 -7.97 -0.04 5.91
N ALA A 150 -8.84 0.05 4.89
CA ALA A 150 -8.86 -0.89 3.77
C ALA A 150 -7.53 -0.98 3.00
N GLY A 151 -6.67 0.03 3.10
CA GLY A 151 -5.36 0.06 2.46
C GLY A 151 -4.22 -0.50 3.32
N MET A 152 -4.43 -0.79 4.63
CA MET A 152 -3.33 -1.19 5.52
C MET A 152 -3.67 -2.24 6.58
N GLN A 153 -4.94 -2.60 6.75
CA GLN A 153 -5.39 -3.53 7.81
C GLN A 153 -4.74 -4.93 7.77
N GLU A 154 -4.21 -5.32 6.63
CA GLU A 154 -3.52 -6.60 6.44
C GLU A 154 -2.02 -6.52 6.80
N SER A 155 -1.58 -5.47 7.46
CA SER A 155 -0.23 -5.34 8.00
C SER A 155 0.02 -6.37 9.10
N GLY A 156 1.28 -6.79 9.28
CA GLY A 156 1.63 -7.84 10.26
C GLY A 156 1.46 -7.37 11.70
N ILE A 157 1.92 -6.15 12.01
CA ILE A 157 1.78 -5.47 13.30
C ILE A 157 1.39 -4.02 13.00
N ILE A 158 0.40 -3.52 13.72
CA ILE A 158 -0.08 -2.14 13.61
C ILE A 158 0.14 -1.42 14.94
N ILE A 159 0.90 -0.32 14.89
CA ILE A 159 1.09 0.59 16.03
C ILE A 159 0.35 1.88 15.72
N SER A 160 -0.53 2.33 16.61
CA SER A 160 -1.19 3.63 16.55
C SER A 160 -0.56 4.60 17.54
N ILE A 161 -0.16 5.77 17.06
CA ILE A 161 0.26 6.92 17.89
C ILE A 161 -0.79 7.99 17.67
N ASN A 162 -1.60 8.25 18.69
CA ASN A 162 -2.73 9.16 18.60
C ASN A 162 -2.99 9.84 19.94
N ASN A 163 -3.39 11.09 19.92
CA ASN A 163 -3.86 11.82 21.09
C ASN A 163 -5.37 11.66 21.33
N ASP A 164 -6.10 11.09 20.37
CA ASP A 164 -7.50 10.73 20.51
C ASP A 164 -7.62 9.25 20.86
N GLU A 165 -8.00 8.95 22.11
CA GLU A 165 -8.19 7.59 22.61
C GLU A 165 -9.31 6.84 21.85
N ASN A 166 -10.27 7.57 21.30
CA ASN A 166 -11.41 7.02 20.58
C ASN A 166 -11.21 6.97 19.07
N ALA A 167 -9.99 7.24 18.58
CA ALA A 167 -9.72 7.17 17.16
C ALA A 167 -10.01 5.74 16.62
N PRO A 168 -10.78 5.59 15.52
CA PRO A 168 -11.14 4.28 14.97
C PRO A 168 -9.94 3.40 14.64
N ILE A 169 -8.76 3.97 14.32
CA ILE A 169 -7.53 3.21 14.06
C ILE A 169 -7.10 2.38 15.25
N ASN A 170 -7.41 2.84 16.48
CA ASN A 170 -7.04 2.15 17.71
C ASN A 170 -7.75 0.80 17.86
N THR A 171 -8.91 0.63 17.22
CA THR A 171 -9.67 -0.63 17.28
C THR A 171 -9.02 -1.78 16.51
N ILE A 172 -8.13 -1.46 15.56
CA ILE A 172 -7.42 -2.44 14.73
C ILE A 172 -5.92 -2.49 15.02
N ALA A 173 -5.43 -1.60 15.89
CA ALA A 173 -4.01 -1.55 16.26
C ALA A 173 -3.69 -2.63 17.28
N ASP A 174 -2.54 -3.31 17.11
CA ASP A 174 -2.01 -4.23 18.08
C ASP A 174 -1.44 -3.49 19.30
N TYR A 175 -0.91 -2.27 19.08
CA TYR A 175 -0.38 -1.40 20.11
C TYR A 175 -0.88 0.02 19.93
N VAL A 176 -1.41 0.61 21.00
CA VAL A 176 -1.87 1.99 21.03
C VAL A 176 -0.98 2.80 21.98
N ILE A 177 -0.36 3.85 21.45
CA ILE A 177 0.39 4.84 22.21
C ILE A 177 -0.44 6.10 22.28
N ASN A 178 -1.03 6.36 23.43
CA ASN A 178 -1.78 7.59 23.66
C ASN A 178 -0.81 8.73 23.96
N GLY A 179 -0.73 9.67 23.03
CA GLY A 179 0.17 10.82 23.11
C GLY A 179 0.26 11.58 21.79
N THR A 180 0.91 12.73 21.82
CA THR A 180 1.15 13.50 20.61
C THR A 180 2.32 12.94 19.80
N VAL A 181 2.28 13.14 18.50
CA VAL A 181 3.35 12.67 17.60
C VAL A 181 4.66 13.38 17.91
N GLU A 182 4.60 14.66 18.31
CA GLU A 182 5.75 15.49 18.68
C GLU A 182 6.47 14.99 19.94
N GLU A 183 5.74 14.33 20.84
CA GLU A 183 6.32 13.74 22.07
C GLU A 183 6.86 12.35 21.86
N VAL A 184 6.16 11.54 21.06
CA VAL A 184 6.45 10.11 20.93
C VAL A 184 7.57 9.87 19.92
N ILE A 185 7.47 10.47 18.71
CA ILE A 185 8.42 10.20 17.61
C ILE A 185 9.88 10.53 18.00
N PRO A 186 10.19 11.70 18.56
CA PRO A 186 11.57 11.99 18.96
C PRO A 186 12.14 11.04 20.01
N LYS A 187 11.28 10.54 20.94
CA LYS A 187 11.70 9.52 21.92
C LYS A 187 12.01 8.18 21.24
N MET A 188 11.21 7.78 20.24
CA MET A 188 11.48 6.57 19.47
C MET A 188 12.80 6.68 18.71
N ILE A 189 13.06 7.80 18.05
CA ILE A 189 14.30 8.06 17.30
C ILE A 189 15.50 8.00 18.26
N LYS A 190 15.41 8.69 19.42
CA LYS A 190 16.47 8.70 20.44
C LYS A 190 16.75 7.29 20.97
N TYR A 191 15.70 6.55 21.29
CA TYR A 191 15.83 5.19 21.82
C TYR A 191 16.51 4.27 20.81
N TYR A 192 16.07 4.32 19.55
CA TYR A 192 16.64 3.49 18.50
C TYR A 192 18.14 3.80 18.28
N LYS A 193 18.50 5.09 18.15
CA LYS A 193 19.90 5.53 17.99
C LYS A 193 20.81 5.12 19.14
N SER A 194 20.26 4.93 20.33
CA SER A 194 21.05 4.52 21.51
C SER A 194 21.21 3.00 21.65
N HIS A 195 20.47 2.19 20.85
CA HIS A 195 20.44 0.73 20.95
C HIS A 195 20.75 0.02 19.62
N SER A 196 21.09 0.77 18.56
CA SER A 196 21.53 0.26 17.24
C SER A 196 23.07 0.09 17.18
#